data_b33d90ec84e35252c29d66eadf0b8c6e
#
_entry.id   b33d90ec84e35252c29d66eadf0b8c6e
#
_cell.length_a   1.000
_cell.length_b   1.000
_cell.length_c   1.000
_cell.angle_alpha   90.00
_cell.angle_beta   90.00
_cell.angle_gamma   90.00
#
_symmetry.space_group_name_H-M   'P 1'
#
loop_
_entity.id
_entity.type
_entity.pdbx_description
1 polymer ?
#
loop_
_entity_poly.entity_id
_entity_poly.type
_entity_poly.pdbx_seq_one_letter_code
_entity_poly.pdbx_strand_id
1 'polypeptide(L)'
;PTAPIAAPPTIAPTPTPKAAPAPAAPAPAAPGQLVPFNTLQQAVVRNMNASLSVPTFRVGYTLTTDALDQLYKQIKSKGVTMTGLLAKAVAVTLQKHPLLNAAYTEQGIQYSSSINVSVAVAMEGGGLITPVLQGADQMDIYSLSRTWKDLVARSRTKQLQPDEYSTGTFTLSNLGMFGVDKFDAILPPGQGSILAIGGAKPTVVATPDGMMGIKRQMQVNLTCDHRIIYGADAAAFLKDLAALIEHEPQSLTL
;
A
#
# COMPACT_ATOMS: atom_id res chain seq x y z
N PRO A 1 25.01 48.93 59.36
CA PRO A 1 23.97 49.21 58.38
C PRO A 1 24.24 48.38 57.13
N THR A 2 23.38 47.40 56.95
CA THR A 2 23.42 46.45 55.82
C THR A 2 22.61 47.07 54.69
N ALA A 3 23.20 47.18 53.52
CA ALA A 3 22.53 47.67 52.32
C ALA A 3 21.56 46.61 51.76
N PRO A 4 20.42 46.99 51.16
CA PRO A 4 19.43 46.06 50.61
C PRO A 4 19.91 45.43 49.30
N ILE A 5 19.73 44.10 49.19
CA ILE A 5 19.99 43.32 47.97
C ILE A 5 18.90 43.63 46.97
N ALA A 6 19.28 44.07 45.77
CA ALA A 6 18.38 44.32 44.63
C ALA A 6 17.79 43.00 44.08
N ALA A 7 16.47 42.94 43.88
CA ALA A 7 15.76 41.82 43.30
C ALA A 7 16.16 41.64 41.80
N PRO A 8 16.21 40.37 41.28
CA PRO A 8 16.53 40.11 39.87
C PRO A 8 15.40 40.61 38.95
N PRO A 9 15.73 41.00 37.69
CA PRO A 9 14.74 41.53 36.73
C PRO A 9 13.79 40.38 36.27
N THR A 10 12.51 40.67 36.35
CA THR A 10 11.44 39.83 35.80
C THR A 10 11.50 39.82 34.29
N ILE A 11 11.81 38.68 33.68
CA ILE A 11 11.79 38.50 32.22
C ILE A 11 10.32 38.39 31.78
N ALA A 12 9.86 39.34 30.97
CA ALA A 12 8.53 39.26 30.37
C ALA A 12 8.42 38.10 29.40
N PRO A 13 7.28 37.35 29.36
CA PRO A 13 7.12 36.24 28.44
C PRO A 13 7.14 36.71 26.99
N THR A 14 8.01 36.10 26.20
CA THR A 14 8.10 36.29 24.74
C THR A 14 6.76 35.85 24.09
N PRO A 15 6.16 36.67 23.21
CA PRO A 15 4.91 36.29 22.56
C PRO A 15 5.10 35.06 21.68
N THR A 16 4.32 34.01 21.93
CA THR A 16 4.28 32.79 21.13
C THR A 16 3.87 33.15 19.68
N PRO A 17 4.59 32.69 18.65
CA PRO A 17 4.20 32.93 17.27
C PRO A 17 2.81 32.34 17.01
N LYS A 18 1.86 33.17 16.60
CA LYS A 18 0.53 32.75 16.16
C LYS A 18 0.69 31.84 14.96
N ALA A 19 0.30 30.56 15.08
CA ALA A 19 0.33 29.60 14.00
C ALA A 19 -0.40 30.19 12.77
N ALA A 20 0.26 30.15 11.61
CA ALA A 20 -0.35 30.55 10.36
C ALA A 20 -1.60 29.68 10.10
N PRO A 21 -2.70 30.24 9.56
CA PRO A 21 -3.88 29.45 9.23
C PRO A 21 -3.50 28.33 8.26
N ALA A 22 -3.94 27.10 8.52
CA ALA A 22 -3.80 26.00 7.58
C ALA A 22 -4.43 26.41 6.24
N PRO A 23 -3.81 26.03 5.09
CA PRO A 23 -4.40 26.32 3.78
C PRO A 23 -5.81 25.76 3.71
N ALA A 24 -6.79 26.60 3.40
CA ALA A 24 -8.16 26.18 3.21
C ALA A 24 -8.23 25.13 2.09
N ALA A 25 -9.04 24.07 2.29
CA ALA A 25 -9.32 23.10 1.24
C ALA A 25 -9.82 23.83 -0.01
N PRO A 26 -9.36 23.46 -1.23
CA PRO A 26 -9.78 24.11 -2.45
C PRO A 26 -11.31 24.03 -2.57
N ALA A 27 -11.95 25.16 -2.87
CA ALA A 27 -13.38 25.20 -3.12
C ALA A 27 -13.73 24.27 -4.30
N PRO A 28 -14.91 23.61 -4.28
CA PRO A 28 -15.34 22.79 -5.41
C PRO A 28 -15.43 23.63 -6.68
N ALA A 29 -14.91 23.08 -7.79
CA ALA A 29 -14.92 23.76 -9.07
C ALA A 29 -16.37 24.02 -9.55
N ALA A 30 -16.62 25.20 -10.12
CA ALA A 30 -17.91 25.50 -10.72
C ALA A 30 -18.14 24.64 -11.99
N PRO A 31 -19.39 24.29 -12.34
CA PRO A 31 -19.70 23.59 -13.59
C PRO A 31 -19.13 24.34 -14.80
N GLY A 32 -18.39 23.61 -15.67
CA GLY A 32 -17.76 24.19 -16.88
C GLY A 32 -16.42 24.88 -16.63
N GLN A 33 -15.94 24.95 -15.40
CA GLN A 33 -14.64 25.54 -15.08
C GLN A 33 -13.49 24.56 -15.42
N LEU A 34 -12.49 25.03 -16.18
CA LEU A 34 -11.22 24.32 -16.37
C LEU A 34 -10.32 24.58 -15.13
N VAL A 35 -9.96 23.51 -14.44
CA VAL A 35 -9.01 23.56 -13.31
C VAL A 35 -7.69 22.94 -13.74
N PRO A 36 -6.57 23.66 -13.72
CA PRO A 36 -5.25 23.11 -14.05
C PRO A 36 -4.85 22.00 -13.09
N PHE A 37 -4.16 20.97 -13.60
CA PHE A 37 -3.59 19.91 -12.78
C PHE A 37 -2.51 20.45 -11.82
N ASN A 38 -2.56 20.02 -10.57
CA ASN A 38 -1.46 20.22 -9.64
C ASN A 38 -0.27 19.27 -9.96
N THR A 39 0.87 19.47 -9.30
CA THR A 39 2.10 18.69 -9.56
C THR A 39 1.92 17.18 -9.38
N LEU A 40 1.17 16.75 -8.36
CA LEU A 40 0.90 15.32 -8.13
C LEU A 40 -0.01 14.76 -9.22
N GLN A 41 -1.06 15.49 -9.62
CA GLN A 41 -1.94 15.09 -10.71
C GLN A 41 -1.18 15.01 -12.04
N GLN A 42 -0.28 15.94 -12.32
CA GLN A 42 0.58 15.89 -13.52
C GLN A 42 1.51 14.66 -13.50
N ALA A 43 2.05 14.27 -12.34
CA ALA A 43 2.83 13.06 -12.21
C ALA A 43 2.00 11.80 -12.48
N VAL A 44 0.76 11.75 -11.96
CA VAL A 44 -0.18 10.66 -12.27
C VAL A 44 -0.45 10.58 -13.77
N VAL A 45 -0.74 11.69 -14.44
CA VAL A 45 -0.98 11.74 -15.91
C VAL A 45 0.23 11.19 -16.68
N ARG A 46 1.45 11.62 -16.34
CA ARG A 46 2.67 11.10 -16.97
C ARG A 46 2.83 9.59 -16.78
N ASN A 47 2.64 9.10 -15.57
CA ASN A 47 2.77 7.67 -15.26
C ASN A 47 1.69 6.84 -15.96
N MET A 48 0.45 7.32 -16.01
CA MET A 48 -0.65 6.63 -16.68
C MET A 48 -0.41 6.56 -18.20
N ASN A 49 0.06 7.65 -18.81
CA ASN A 49 0.43 7.64 -20.24
C ASN A 49 1.60 6.69 -20.52
N ALA A 50 2.61 6.65 -19.65
CA ALA A 50 3.73 5.73 -19.80
C ALA A 50 3.30 4.25 -19.66
N SER A 51 2.34 3.94 -18.79
CA SER A 51 1.83 2.57 -18.62
C SER A 51 1.06 2.03 -19.84
N LEU A 52 0.53 2.90 -20.70
CA LEU A 52 -0.16 2.47 -21.92
C LEU A 52 0.73 1.72 -22.92
N SER A 53 2.05 1.91 -22.87
CA SER A 53 3.01 1.19 -23.73
C SER A 53 3.32 -0.23 -23.24
N VAL A 54 2.87 -0.62 -22.06
CA VAL A 54 3.12 -1.93 -21.46
C VAL A 54 1.98 -2.88 -21.80
N PRO A 55 2.23 -3.98 -22.55
CA PRO A 55 1.21 -5.01 -22.77
C PRO A 55 0.95 -5.74 -21.45
N THR A 56 -0.17 -5.46 -20.82
CA THR A 56 -0.53 -6.08 -19.54
C THR A 56 -1.59 -7.17 -19.71
N PHE A 57 -1.54 -8.17 -18.83
CA PHE A 57 -2.62 -9.12 -18.62
C PHE A 57 -3.01 -9.16 -17.14
N ARG A 58 -4.17 -9.74 -16.84
CA ARG A 58 -4.73 -9.74 -15.50
C ARG A 58 -5.16 -11.13 -15.10
N VAL A 59 -4.89 -11.48 -13.84
CA VAL A 59 -5.32 -12.76 -13.24
C VAL A 59 -6.08 -12.47 -11.96
N GLY A 60 -7.35 -12.87 -11.92
CA GLY A 60 -8.18 -12.77 -10.71
C GLY A 60 -8.09 -14.03 -9.86
N TYR A 61 -8.14 -13.87 -8.53
CA TYR A 61 -8.18 -14.97 -7.58
C TYR A 61 -9.09 -14.62 -6.40
N THR A 62 -9.72 -15.63 -5.80
CA THR A 62 -10.55 -15.47 -4.60
C THR A 62 -9.84 -16.10 -3.42
N LEU A 63 -9.59 -15.30 -2.39
CA LEU A 63 -8.94 -15.72 -1.13
C LEU A 63 -10.00 -15.88 -0.04
N THR A 64 -9.86 -16.90 0.80
CA THR A 64 -10.63 -17.05 2.04
C THR A 64 -9.84 -16.41 3.18
N THR A 65 -10.40 -15.38 3.83
CA THR A 65 -9.64 -14.56 4.80
C THR A 65 -9.91 -14.92 6.26
N ASP A 66 -10.73 -15.93 6.56
CA ASP A 66 -11.13 -16.27 7.93
C ASP A 66 -9.94 -16.44 8.89
N ALA A 67 -8.91 -17.17 8.47
CA ALA A 67 -7.71 -17.41 9.28
C ALA A 67 -6.88 -16.13 9.47
N LEU A 68 -6.71 -15.32 8.41
CA LEU A 68 -6.03 -14.02 8.49
C LEU A 68 -6.79 -13.05 9.38
N ASP A 69 -8.12 -13.02 9.31
CA ASP A 69 -8.98 -12.17 10.14
C ASP A 69 -8.89 -12.56 11.62
N GLN A 70 -8.78 -13.88 11.92
CA GLN A 70 -8.56 -14.37 13.28
C GLN A 70 -7.18 -13.93 13.81
N LEU A 71 -6.12 -14.09 13.04
CA LEU A 71 -4.80 -13.58 13.40
C LEU A 71 -4.85 -12.07 13.65
N TYR A 72 -5.44 -11.31 12.74
CA TYR A 72 -5.53 -9.86 12.89
C TYR A 72 -6.25 -9.44 14.18
N LYS A 73 -7.36 -10.11 14.56
CA LYS A 73 -8.07 -9.85 15.82
C LYS A 73 -7.17 -10.03 17.05
N GLN A 74 -6.25 -11.01 17.03
CA GLN A 74 -5.33 -11.29 18.13
C GLN A 74 -4.22 -10.25 18.28
N ILE A 75 -3.74 -9.70 17.15
CA ILE A 75 -2.54 -8.84 17.16
C ILE A 75 -2.80 -7.36 16.88
N LYS A 76 -4.03 -6.97 16.48
CA LYS A 76 -4.36 -5.56 16.19
C LYS A 76 -4.12 -4.62 17.38
N SER A 77 -4.35 -5.10 18.61
CA SER A 77 -4.10 -4.33 19.84
C SER A 77 -2.62 -4.01 20.06
N LYS A 78 -1.71 -4.79 19.44
CA LYS A 78 -0.26 -4.56 19.44
C LYS A 78 0.19 -3.57 18.35
N GLY A 79 -0.75 -2.93 17.68
CA GLY A 79 -0.49 -1.89 16.67
C GLY A 79 -0.39 -2.39 15.23
N VAL A 80 -0.60 -3.68 14.97
CA VAL A 80 -0.60 -4.25 13.60
C VAL A 80 -1.79 -3.73 12.80
N THR A 81 -1.57 -3.50 11.51
CA THR A 81 -2.61 -3.07 10.56
C THR A 81 -2.90 -4.19 9.55
N MET A 82 -4.13 -4.26 9.04
CA MET A 82 -4.47 -5.22 7.99
C MET A 82 -3.65 -4.97 6.72
N THR A 83 -3.42 -3.72 6.35
CA THR A 83 -2.55 -3.38 5.21
C THR A 83 -1.12 -3.87 5.43
N GLY A 84 -0.58 -3.74 6.64
CA GLY A 84 0.73 -4.29 7.00
C GLY A 84 0.78 -5.82 6.86
N LEU A 85 -0.26 -6.53 7.33
CA LEU A 85 -0.36 -7.99 7.16
C LEU A 85 -0.40 -8.41 5.70
N LEU A 86 -1.20 -7.73 4.88
CA LEU A 86 -1.30 -8.03 3.45
C LEU A 86 0.03 -7.71 2.73
N ALA A 87 0.67 -6.59 3.06
CA ALA A 87 1.98 -6.25 2.50
C ALA A 87 3.06 -7.27 2.90
N LYS A 88 3.06 -7.74 4.16
CA LYS A 88 3.97 -8.80 4.63
C LYS A 88 3.70 -10.12 3.91
N ALA A 89 2.44 -10.53 3.77
CA ALA A 89 2.07 -11.75 3.05
C ALA A 89 2.57 -11.73 1.60
N VAL A 90 2.36 -10.62 0.90
CA VAL A 90 2.87 -10.42 -0.47
C VAL A 90 4.39 -10.46 -0.50
N ALA A 91 5.08 -9.74 0.40
CA ALA A 91 6.53 -9.70 0.42
C ALA A 91 7.16 -11.08 0.66
N VAL A 92 6.62 -11.86 1.61
CA VAL A 92 7.08 -13.24 1.88
C VAL A 92 6.81 -14.16 0.68
N THR A 93 5.66 -14.02 0.02
CA THR A 93 5.34 -14.82 -1.16
C THR A 93 6.27 -14.46 -2.34
N LEU A 94 6.62 -13.18 -2.52
CA LEU A 94 7.54 -12.73 -3.57
C LEU A 94 8.94 -13.33 -3.46
N GLN A 95 9.39 -13.75 -2.28
CA GLN A 95 10.67 -14.47 -2.12
C GLN A 95 10.72 -15.76 -2.97
N LYS A 96 9.59 -16.45 -3.12
CA LYS A 96 9.45 -17.65 -3.94
C LYS A 96 9.17 -17.34 -5.42
N HIS A 97 8.78 -16.12 -5.72
CA HIS A 97 8.35 -15.67 -7.06
C HIS A 97 9.12 -14.40 -7.50
N PRO A 98 10.46 -14.44 -7.60
CA PRO A 98 11.28 -13.25 -7.86
C PRO A 98 10.96 -12.59 -9.21
N LEU A 99 10.39 -13.32 -10.18
CA LEU A 99 9.99 -12.79 -11.46
C LEU A 99 8.86 -11.74 -11.34
N LEU A 100 7.94 -11.92 -10.36
CA LEU A 100 6.86 -10.96 -10.10
C LEU A 100 7.39 -9.65 -9.49
N ASN A 101 8.61 -9.68 -8.91
CA ASN A 101 9.32 -8.53 -8.35
C ASN A 101 10.39 -7.97 -9.32
N ALA A 102 10.40 -8.43 -10.56
CA ALA A 102 11.34 -8.00 -11.60
C ALA A 102 10.73 -6.89 -12.48
N ALA A 103 11.57 -6.24 -13.26
CA ALA A 103 11.19 -5.21 -14.21
C ALA A 103 11.67 -5.56 -15.62
N TYR A 104 10.92 -5.15 -16.62
CA TYR A 104 11.34 -5.20 -18.02
C TYR A 104 12.33 -4.07 -18.31
N THR A 105 13.40 -4.40 -19.03
CA THR A 105 14.30 -3.44 -19.68
C THR A 105 14.50 -3.85 -21.14
N GLU A 106 14.93 -2.94 -22.00
CA GLU A 106 15.26 -3.27 -23.40
C GLU A 106 16.37 -4.32 -23.52
N GLN A 107 17.20 -4.48 -22.49
CA GLN A 107 18.32 -5.43 -22.45
C GLN A 107 17.92 -6.79 -21.85
N GLY A 108 16.73 -6.89 -21.23
CA GLY A 108 16.27 -8.14 -20.60
C GLY A 108 15.48 -7.93 -19.31
N ILE A 109 15.41 -8.96 -18.50
CA ILE A 109 14.69 -8.96 -17.22
C ILE A 109 15.65 -8.49 -16.12
N GLN A 110 15.29 -7.40 -15.45
CA GLN A 110 16.03 -6.91 -14.29
C GLN A 110 15.37 -7.41 -13.00
N TYR A 111 15.99 -8.35 -12.34
CA TYR A 111 15.58 -8.80 -11.02
C TYR A 111 15.96 -7.77 -9.95
N SER A 112 15.02 -7.47 -9.05
CA SER A 112 15.25 -6.54 -7.95
C SER A 112 16.08 -7.20 -6.84
N SER A 113 17.02 -6.46 -6.25
CA SER A 113 17.87 -6.94 -5.14
C SER A 113 17.15 -6.96 -3.79
N SER A 114 15.98 -6.32 -3.69
CA SER A 114 15.16 -6.21 -2.49
C SER A 114 13.68 -6.34 -2.84
N ILE A 115 12.85 -6.63 -1.84
CA ILE A 115 11.39 -6.66 -1.99
C ILE A 115 10.83 -5.41 -1.32
N ASN A 116 10.57 -4.39 -2.14
CA ASN A 116 10.06 -3.09 -1.71
C ASN A 116 8.60 -2.96 -2.12
N VAL A 117 7.70 -3.09 -1.15
CA VAL A 117 6.26 -3.07 -1.41
C VAL A 117 5.73 -1.65 -1.32
N SER A 118 5.35 -1.09 -2.47
CA SER A 118 4.60 0.18 -2.53
C SER A 118 3.14 -0.05 -2.19
N VAL A 119 2.51 0.86 -1.46
CA VAL A 119 1.07 0.80 -1.19
C VAL A 119 0.40 2.10 -1.62
N ALA A 120 -0.60 1.99 -2.49
CA ALA A 120 -1.31 3.15 -3.02
C ALA A 120 -2.13 3.87 -1.93
N VAL A 121 -1.90 5.17 -1.76
CA VAL A 121 -2.60 6.06 -0.81
C VAL A 121 -3.20 7.24 -1.56
N ALA A 122 -4.52 7.39 -1.48
CA ALA A 122 -5.22 8.55 -2.02
C ALA A 122 -4.90 9.81 -1.21
N MET A 123 -4.67 10.92 -1.90
CA MET A 123 -4.31 12.20 -1.30
C MET A 123 -5.50 13.15 -1.26
N GLU A 124 -5.61 13.93 -0.18
CA GLU A 124 -6.56 15.03 -0.10
C GLU A 124 -6.25 16.08 -1.19
N GLY A 125 -7.28 16.57 -1.87
CA GLY A 125 -7.13 17.48 -3.01
C GLY A 125 -6.81 16.80 -4.33
N GLY A 126 -6.91 15.47 -4.39
CA GLY A 126 -6.70 14.65 -5.60
C GLY A 126 -5.26 14.25 -5.80
N GLY A 127 -5.09 13.12 -6.50
CA GLY A 127 -3.81 12.48 -6.76
C GLY A 127 -3.57 11.26 -5.90
N LEU A 128 -2.48 10.58 -6.17
CA LEU A 128 -2.07 9.34 -5.54
C LEU A 128 -0.59 9.42 -5.19
N ILE A 129 -0.21 8.88 -4.06
CA ILE A 129 1.20 8.61 -3.71
C ILE A 129 1.32 7.15 -3.29
N THR A 130 2.49 6.58 -3.50
CA THR A 130 2.76 5.17 -3.22
C THR A 130 3.92 5.02 -2.24
N PRO A 131 3.71 5.26 -0.92
CA PRO A 131 4.74 5.01 0.08
C PRO A 131 5.27 3.59 -0.01
N VAL A 132 6.57 3.41 0.23
CA VAL A 132 7.30 2.17 0.03
C VAL A 132 7.71 1.56 1.37
N LEU A 133 7.30 0.34 1.60
CA LEU A 133 7.81 -0.53 2.67
C LEU A 133 9.07 -1.22 2.13
N GLN A 134 10.24 -0.66 2.41
CA GLN A 134 11.52 -1.17 1.93
C GLN A 134 11.90 -2.44 2.69
N GLY A 135 12.40 -3.48 1.98
CA GLY A 135 12.77 -4.75 2.59
C GLY A 135 11.63 -5.40 3.37
N ALA A 136 10.39 -5.32 2.85
CA ALA A 136 9.19 -5.73 3.57
C ALA A 136 9.18 -7.22 3.98
N ASP A 137 9.89 -8.06 3.25
CA ASP A 137 10.10 -9.48 3.56
C ASP A 137 10.99 -9.71 4.78
N GLN A 138 11.93 -8.81 5.05
CA GLN A 138 12.89 -8.90 6.16
C GLN A 138 12.40 -8.24 7.46
N MET A 139 11.40 -7.38 7.39
CA MET A 139 10.86 -6.70 8.57
C MET A 139 9.89 -7.59 9.32
N ASP A 140 9.95 -7.60 10.66
CA ASP A 140 8.88 -8.17 11.49
C ASP A 140 7.56 -7.38 11.32
N ILE A 141 6.43 -8.03 11.55
CA ILE A 141 5.10 -7.45 11.28
C ILE A 141 4.81 -6.20 12.14
N TYR A 142 5.37 -6.11 13.33
CA TYR A 142 5.13 -4.98 14.24
C TYR A 142 5.89 -3.75 13.76
N SER A 143 7.16 -3.93 13.38
CA SER A 143 8.00 -2.89 12.78
C SER A 143 7.42 -2.42 11.45
N LEU A 144 7.04 -3.36 10.58
CA LEU A 144 6.43 -3.05 9.29
C LEU A 144 5.12 -2.24 9.44
N SER A 145 4.29 -2.60 10.42
CA SER A 145 3.05 -1.86 10.69
C SER A 145 3.29 -0.47 11.29
N ARG A 146 4.34 -0.28 12.10
CA ARG A 146 4.75 1.04 12.61
C ARG A 146 5.25 1.91 11.47
N THR A 147 6.16 1.39 10.64
CA THR A 147 6.66 2.07 9.44
C THR A 147 5.53 2.46 8.51
N TRP A 148 4.59 1.56 8.26
CA TRP A 148 3.41 1.86 7.44
C TRP A 148 2.58 3.04 7.99
N LYS A 149 2.31 3.06 9.29
CA LYS A 149 1.55 4.16 9.91
C LYS A 149 2.27 5.50 9.80
N ASP A 150 3.59 5.51 10.01
CA ASP A 150 4.41 6.70 9.87
C ASP A 150 4.41 7.20 8.43
N LEU A 151 4.65 6.32 7.45
CA LEU A 151 4.62 6.66 6.04
C LEU A 151 3.26 7.25 5.62
N VAL A 152 2.14 6.68 6.06
CA VAL A 152 0.79 7.21 5.78
C VAL A 152 0.60 8.58 6.41
N ALA A 153 1.04 8.80 7.65
CA ALA A 153 0.92 10.10 8.31
C ALA A 153 1.72 11.17 7.56
N ARG A 154 2.98 10.87 7.20
CA ARG A 154 3.86 11.80 6.47
C ARG A 154 3.44 11.99 5.01
N SER A 155 2.84 10.99 4.37
CA SER A 155 2.29 11.16 3.02
C SER A 155 1.20 12.22 2.98
N ARG A 156 0.27 12.21 3.94
CA ARG A 156 -0.83 13.17 4.03
C ARG A 156 -0.33 14.61 4.22
N THR A 157 0.78 14.80 4.92
CA THR A 157 1.43 16.10 5.14
C THR A 157 2.49 16.43 4.07
N LYS A 158 2.65 15.59 3.04
CA LYS A 158 3.63 15.75 1.95
C LYS A 158 5.08 15.80 2.44
N GLN A 159 5.42 15.01 3.47
CA GLN A 159 6.73 14.98 4.12
C GLN A 159 7.52 13.70 3.81
N LEU A 160 7.12 12.92 2.81
CA LEU A 160 7.88 11.76 2.36
C LEU A 160 9.14 12.21 1.62
N GLN A 161 10.24 11.49 1.86
CA GLN A 161 11.47 11.64 1.10
C GLN A 161 11.35 10.91 -0.26
N PRO A 162 12.12 11.31 -1.28
CA PRO A 162 12.04 10.71 -2.62
C PRO A 162 12.20 9.19 -2.64
N ASP A 163 13.10 8.62 -1.86
CA ASP A 163 13.34 7.17 -1.76
C ASP A 163 12.16 6.43 -1.11
N GLU A 164 11.36 7.10 -0.30
CA GLU A 164 10.18 6.52 0.34
C GLU A 164 8.96 6.35 -0.59
N TYR A 165 9.01 6.83 -1.85
CA TYR A 165 7.95 6.64 -2.83
C TYR A 165 8.42 6.26 -4.23
N SER A 166 9.73 6.23 -4.50
CA SER A 166 10.30 5.93 -5.82
C SER A 166 11.01 4.58 -5.92
N THR A 167 11.28 3.90 -4.79
CA THR A 167 12.08 2.66 -4.74
C THR A 167 11.26 1.38 -4.76
N GLY A 168 9.94 1.50 -5.00
CA GLY A 168 9.03 0.36 -4.98
C GLY A 168 9.27 -0.61 -6.14
N THR A 169 9.27 -1.91 -5.84
CA THR A 169 9.48 -2.98 -6.83
C THR A 169 8.21 -3.77 -7.14
N PHE A 170 7.24 -3.71 -6.25
CA PHE A 170 5.90 -4.28 -6.39
C PHE A 170 4.87 -3.35 -5.75
N THR A 171 3.67 -3.24 -6.32
CA THR A 171 2.65 -2.33 -5.78
C THR A 171 1.41 -3.07 -5.27
N LEU A 172 0.89 -2.63 -4.13
CA LEU A 172 -0.42 -2.97 -3.61
C LEU A 172 -1.38 -1.79 -3.80
N SER A 173 -2.56 -2.07 -4.35
CA SER A 173 -3.68 -1.12 -4.40
C SER A 173 -4.87 -1.72 -3.68
N ASN A 174 -5.31 -1.12 -2.58
CA ASN A 174 -6.38 -1.66 -1.74
C ASN A 174 -7.58 -0.69 -1.69
N LEU A 175 -8.68 -1.11 -2.30
CA LEU A 175 -9.97 -0.39 -2.27
C LEU A 175 -11.03 -1.12 -1.42
N GLY A 176 -10.64 -2.16 -0.71
CA GLY A 176 -11.56 -2.95 0.13
C GLY A 176 -12.23 -2.13 1.23
N MET A 177 -11.55 -1.12 1.77
CA MET A 177 -12.13 -0.21 2.77
C MET A 177 -13.27 0.65 2.23
N PHE A 178 -13.37 0.79 0.91
CA PHE A 178 -14.46 1.51 0.23
C PHE A 178 -15.61 0.58 -0.19
N GLY A 179 -15.54 -0.71 0.15
CA GLY A 179 -16.56 -1.70 -0.21
C GLY A 179 -16.48 -2.19 -1.66
N VAL A 180 -15.38 -1.89 -2.38
CA VAL A 180 -15.16 -2.37 -3.75
C VAL A 180 -14.90 -3.86 -3.73
N ASP A 181 -15.68 -4.63 -4.49
CA ASP A 181 -15.54 -6.09 -4.54
C ASP A 181 -14.27 -6.52 -5.26
N LYS A 182 -14.05 -5.97 -6.44
CA LYS A 182 -12.86 -6.21 -7.29
C LYS A 182 -12.64 -5.02 -8.21
N PHE A 183 -11.40 -4.84 -8.63
CA PHE A 183 -11.03 -3.87 -9.65
C PHE A 183 -9.70 -4.27 -10.30
N ASP A 184 -9.39 -3.66 -11.41
CA ASP A 184 -8.11 -3.81 -12.10
C ASP A 184 -7.26 -2.57 -11.84
N ALA A 185 -6.08 -2.78 -11.28
CA ALA A 185 -5.12 -1.69 -11.09
C ALA A 185 -4.23 -1.52 -12.34
N ILE A 186 -3.87 -0.28 -12.64
CA ILE A 186 -2.94 0.03 -13.73
C ILE A 186 -1.52 -0.17 -13.23
N LEU A 187 -0.73 -0.93 -14.00
CA LEU A 187 0.66 -1.23 -13.66
C LEU A 187 1.52 0.05 -13.68
N PRO A 188 2.22 0.38 -12.59
CA PRO A 188 3.15 1.50 -12.59
C PRO A 188 4.32 1.25 -13.55
N PRO A 189 4.81 2.28 -14.26
CA PRO A 189 6.00 2.14 -15.10
C PRO A 189 7.22 1.66 -14.30
N GLY A 190 7.99 0.74 -14.88
CA GLY A 190 9.20 0.19 -14.27
C GLY A 190 8.98 -0.89 -13.20
N GLN A 191 7.75 -1.37 -13.03
CA GLN A 191 7.43 -2.52 -12.19
C GLN A 191 6.84 -3.67 -13.02
N GLY A 192 7.08 -4.91 -12.60
CA GLY A 192 6.52 -6.09 -13.28
C GLY A 192 5.09 -6.41 -12.88
N SER A 193 4.66 -6.04 -11.67
CA SER A 193 3.36 -6.45 -11.14
C SER A 193 2.74 -5.43 -10.18
N ILE A 194 1.40 -5.42 -10.14
CA ILE A 194 0.58 -4.72 -9.16
C ILE A 194 -0.59 -5.61 -8.74
N LEU A 195 -0.86 -5.69 -7.43
CA LEU A 195 -1.98 -6.43 -6.86
C LEU A 195 -3.08 -5.48 -6.41
N ALA A 196 -4.25 -5.59 -7.04
CA ALA A 196 -5.48 -4.95 -6.61
C ALA A 196 -6.21 -5.83 -5.58
N ILE A 197 -6.63 -5.24 -4.46
CA ILE A 197 -7.26 -5.93 -3.34
C ILE A 197 -8.65 -5.36 -3.11
N GLY A 198 -9.66 -6.22 -3.24
CA GLY A 198 -11.06 -5.90 -2.94
C GLY A 198 -11.40 -6.07 -1.46
N GLY A 199 -12.65 -5.80 -1.12
CA GLY A 199 -13.19 -5.95 0.24
C GLY A 199 -13.47 -7.41 0.59
N ALA A 200 -13.07 -7.82 1.80
CA ALA A 200 -13.46 -9.11 2.34
C ALA A 200 -14.92 -9.08 2.82
N LYS A 201 -15.77 -9.96 2.30
CA LYS A 201 -17.18 -10.05 2.65
C LYS A 201 -17.64 -11.48 2.94
N PRO A 202 -18.67 -11.69 3.78
CA PRO A 202 -19.28 -12.99 3.94
C PRO A 202 -19.85 -13.48 2.60
N THR A 203 -19.50 -14.71 2.21
CA THR A 203 -19.97 -15.33 0.97
C THR A 203 -20.41 -16.75 1.27
N VAL A 204 -21.53 -17.16 0.69
CA VAL A 204 -21.99 -18.56 0.77
C VAL A 204 -21.12 -19.40 -0.17
N VAL A 205 -20.52 -20.44 0.37
CA VAL A 205 -19.65 -21.36 -0.38
C VAL A 205 -20.08 -22.80 -0.18
N ALA A 206 -19.81 -23.66 -1.16
CA ALA A 206 -19.88 -25.09 -0.98
C ALA A 206 -18.65 -25.54 -0.17
N THR A 207 -18.89 -26.34 0.88
CA THR A 207 -17.82 -26.92 1.69
C THR A 207 -17.42 -28.30 1.14
N PRO A 208 -16.19 -28.81 1.45
CA PRO A 208 -15.70 -30.09 0.91
C PRO A 208 -16.60 -31.30 1.23
N ASP A 209 -17.39 -31.24 2.30
CA ASP A 209 -18.38 -32.24 2.71
C ASP A 209 -19.73 -32.12 1.98
N GLY A 210 -19.84 -31.22 0.99
CA GLY A 210 -21.03 -31.01 0.17
C GLY A 210 -22.11 -30.14 0.83
N MET A 211 -21.83 -29.55 1.99
CA MET A 211 -22.74 -28.62 2.67
C MET A 211 -22.54 -27.18 2.19
N MET A 212 -23.41 -26.28 2.62
CA MET A 212 -23.23 -24.85 2.45
C MET A 212 -22.63 -24.23 3.72
N GLY A 213 -21.63 -23.38 3.55
CA GLY A 213 -21.02 -22.64 4.64
C GLY A 213 -20.91 -21.16 4.31
N ILE A 214 -20.66 -20.34 5.33
CA ILE A 214 -20.32 -18.92 5.14
C ILE A 214 -18.84 -18.75 5.40
N LYS A 215 -18.11 -18.22 4.40
CA LYS A 215 -16.70 -17.87 4.50
C LYS A 215 -16.51 -16.39 4.16
N ARG A 216 -15.53 -15.75 4.80
CA ARG A 216 -15.13 -14.41 4.37
C ARG A 216 -14.21 -14.55 3.17
N GLN A 217 -14.63 -13.98 2.05
CA GLN A 217 -13.87 -14.03 0.80
C GLN A 217 -13.47 -12.64 0.35
N MET A 218 -12.26 -12.54 -0.18
CA MET A 218 -11.66 -11.34 -0.75
C MET A 218 -11.20 -11.64 -2.17
N GLN A 219 -11.60 -10.81 -3.12
CA GLN A 219 -11.11 -10.93 -4.49
C GLN A 219 -9.87 -10.07 -4.67
N VAL A 220 -8.88 -10.65 -5.32
CA VAL A 220 -7.66 -9.95 -5.72
C VAL A 220 -7.46 -10.09 -7.22
N ASN A 221 -6.88 -9.06 -7.85
CA ASN A 221 -6.51 -9.04 -9.24
C ASN A 221 -5.05 -8.62 -9.38
N LEU A 222 -4.26 -9.48 -10.00
CA LEU A 222 -2.85 -9.23 -10.30
C LEU A 222 -2.74 -8.77 -11.75
N THR A 223 -2.23 -7.55 -11.96
CA THR A 223 -1.88 -7.03 -13.30
C THR A 223 -0.38 -7.14 -13.50
N CYS A 224 0.06 -7.77 -14.57
CA CYS A 224 1.47 -8.06 -14.87
C CYS A 224 1.89 -7.53 -16.23
N ASP A 225 3.18 -7.20 -16.38
CA ASP A 225 3.85 -6.96 -17.63
C ASP A 225 4.03 -8.27 -18.41
N HIS A 226 3.25 -8.47 -19.49
CA HIS A 226 3.25 -9.74 -20.23
C HIS A 226 4.49 -9.93 -21.10
N ARG A 227 5.39 -8.98 -21.15
CA ARG A 227 6.68 -9.14 -21.83
C ARG A 227 7.63 -10.06 -21.05
N ILE A 228 7.48 -10.12 -19.73
CA ILE A 228 8.37 -10.88 -18.85
C ILE A 228 7.64 -11.86 -17.92
N ILE A 229 6.37 -11.65 -17.60
CA ILE A 229 5.58 -12.49 -16.69
C ILE A 229 4.47 -13.16 -17.48
N TYR A 230 4.29 -14.46 -17.26
CA TYR A 230 3.29 -15.27 -17.95
C TYR A 230 2.17 -15.73 -17.01
N GLY A 231 1.09 -16.25 -17.61
CA GLY A 231 -0.10 -16.64 -16.86
C GLY A 231 0.19 -17.67 -15.75
N ALA A 232 1.08 -18.63 -16.03
CA ALA A 232 1.48 -19.65 -15.04
C ALA A 232 2.21 -19.05 -13.83
N ASP A 233 3.11 -18.08 -14.06
CA ASP A 233 3.87 -17.41 -12.99
C ASP A 233 2.93 -16.62 -12.08
N ALA A 234 2.02 -15.85 -12.68
CA ALA A 234 1.01 -15.08 -11.96
C ALA A 234 0.05 -15.97 -11.16
N ALA A 235 -0.40 -17.09 -11.74
CA ALA A 235 -1.28 -18.05 -11.09
C ALA A 235 -0.58 -18.77 -9.93
N ALA A 236 0.69 -19.17 -10.09
CA ALA A 236 1.48 -19.79 -9.03
C ALA A 236 1.68 -18.85 -7.83
N PHE A 237 2.02 -17.59 -8.09
CA PHE A 237 2.11 -16.56 -7.04
C PHE A 237 0.80 -16.41 -6.26
N LEU A 238 -0.33 -16.26 -6.96
CA LEU A 238 -1.64 -16.09 -6.32
C LEU A 238 -2.05 -17.34 -5.53
N LYS A 239 -1.73 -18.53 -6.01
CA LYS A 239 -1.96 -19.80 -5.32
C LYS A 239 -1.16 -19.87 -4.01
N ASP A 240 0.12 -19.49 -4.04
CA ASP A 240 0.98 -19.53 -2.85
C ASP A 240 0.58 -18.43 -1.85
N LEU A 241 0.19 -17.24 -2.33
CA LEU A 241 -0.38 -16.17 -1.50
C LEU A 241 -1.68 -16.62 -0.83
N ALA A 242 -2.55 -17.33 -1.56
CA ALA A 242 -3.77 -17.91 -1.01
C ALA A 242 -3.45 -18.93 0.08
N ALA A 243 -2.55 -19.88 -0.18
CA ALA A 243 -2.15 -20.89 0.78
C ALA A 243 -1.61 -20.26 2.08
N LEU A 244 -0.77 -19.23 1.97
CA LEU A 244 -0.23 -18.50 3.11
C LEU A 244 -1.34 -17.83 3.94
N ILE A 245 -2.27 -17.13 3.29
CA ILE A 245 -3.35 -16.37 3.95
C ILE A 245 -4.39 -17.31 4.57
N GLU A 246 -4.71 -18.41 3.89
CA GLU A 246 -5.79 -19.32 4.26
C GLU A 246 -5.37 -20.35 5.31
N HIS A 247 -4.10 -20.80 5.28
CA HIS A 247 -3.66 -21.94 6.08
C HIS A 247 -2.53 -21.60 7.06
N GLU A 248 -1.65 -20.65 6.74
CA GLU A 248 -0.43 -20.39 7.52
C GLU A 248 -0.23 -18.92 7.91
N PRO A 249 -1.30 -18.12 8.19
CA PRO A 249 -1.12 -16.69 8.44
C PRO A 249 -0.26 -16.39 9.68
N GLN A 250 -0.15 -17.33 10.65
CA GLN A 250 0.69 -17.18 11.84
C GLN A 250 2.17 -17.04 11.50
N SER A 251 2.63 -17.62 10.39
CA SER A 251 4.02 -17.48 9.93
C SER A 251 4.41 -16.03 9.64
N LEU A 252 3.43 -15.14 9.40
CA LEU A 252 3.66 -13.71 9.21
C LEU A 252 4.12 -12.97 10.48
N THR A 253 4.06 -13.64 11.64
CA THR A 253 4.46 -13.07 12.95
C THR A 253 5.80 -13.59 13.47
N LEU A 254 6.46 -14.44 12.69
CA LEU A 254 7.77 -15.01 13.00
C LEU A 254 8.90 -14.07 12.61
#